data_e5e20529159c1a45dd668341987b8057
#
_entry.id   e5e20529159c1a45dd668341987b8057
#
_cell.length_a   1.000
_cell.length_b   1.000
_cell.length_c   1.000
_cell.angle_alpha   90.00
_cell.angle_beta   90.00
_cell.angle_gamma   90.00
#
_symmetry.space_group_name_H-M   'P 1'
#
loop_
_entity.id
_entity.type
_entity.pdbx_description
1 polymer ?
#
loop_
_entity_poly.entity_id
_entity_poly.type
_entity_poly.pdbx_seq_one_letter_code
_entity_poly.pdbx_strand_id
1 'polypeptide(L)'
;YRFNVGGGYEKDNLRIENPWRYIESFMNKDGSFDYSKDKYAVNMMKKCLSLGNIDTLIFFANSPHFTQTVTGQTSGGFTEHFSNLDKSKYEAFAKYFIDIAEHFSAEGYPVKYISPINEPQWKWGGTSVWQEGCHYEPQEVYDCFLAFAKELEKRNFSLKLYGPESGNIKDHTKEYYKLLSSNELIMKYLDVFAYHSYSSDDNVSEKAEFGKWAKENIKTPRFDMSEWCELPCKNDTKSIESALIMARIIGEDLIYTGVDSWSAWVCANQWDNAVRDGKCFSDGFIVAKDDFSDYYVAKRYYAMAHFSKCIPNGSKSLDIGFNTSRGFSVFAFERADGKKVIIAVNNSKAKRTIEFDKAFGECLFIETTQAYEFDKSEMQNVKKLVIKPKSLVTVILK
;
A
#
# COMPACT_ATOMS: atom_id res chain seq x y z
N TYR A 1 -3.34 9.27 0.51
CA TYR A 1 -3.10 8.84 1.89
C TYR A 1 -4.16 7.80 2.29
N ARG A 2 -3.74 6.65 2.81
CA ARG A 2 -4.61 5.57 3.28
C ARG A 2 -4.72 5.64 4.79
N PHE A 3 -5.94 5.90 5.28
CA PHE A 3 -6.27 6.09 6.69
C PHE A 3 -6.99 4.85 7.23
N ASN A 4 -6.47 4.27 8.31
CA ASN A 4 -7.11 3.13 8.96
C ASN A 4 -8.27 3.59 9.86
N VAL A 5 -9.48 3.20 9.52
CA VAL A 5 -10.66 3.39 10.36
C VAL A 5 -10.75 2.19 11.30
N GLY A 6 -10.39 2.40 12.56
CA GLY A 6 -10.33 1.34 13.57
C GLY A 6 -11.68 0.71 13.86
N GLY A 7 -11.67 -0.60 14.06
CA GLY A 7 -12.83 -1.36 14.48
C GLY A 7 -13.21 -1.18 15.96
N GLY A 8 -12.33 -0.57 16.75
CA GLY A 8 -12.52 -0.38 18.18
C GLY A 8 -12.34 -1.67 19.00
N TYR A 9 -12.53 -1.56 20.30
CA TYR A 9 -12.34 -2.70 21.22
C TYR A 9 -13.03 -2.47 22.56
N GLU A 10 -13.25 -3.55 23.28
CA GLU A 10 -13.60 -3.51 24.71
C GLU A 10 -12.40 -3.90 25.57
N LYS A 11 -12.13 -3.12 26.62
CA LYS A 11 -10.94 -3.31 27.48
C LYS A 11 -10.91 -4.70 28.15
N ASP A 12 -12.05 -5.26 28.45
CA ASP A 12 -12.17 -6.56 29.12
C ASP A 12 -12.16 -7.76 28.16
N ASN A 13 -12.06 -7.50 26.83
CA ASN A 13 -12.09 -8.52 25.79
C ASN A 13 -10.96 -8.32 24.77
N LEU A 14 -9.74 -8.17 25.25
CA LEU A 14 -8.57 -7.95 24.41
C LEU A 14 -7.88 -9.27 24.08
N ARG A 15 -7.58 -9.50 22.81
CA ARG A 15 -6.80 -10.66 22.31
C ARG A 15 -5.48 -10.27 21.67
N ILE A 16 -5.36 -9.03 21.22
CA ILE A 16 -4.13 -8.50 20.67
C ILE A 16 -3.25 -8.06 21.85
N GLU A 17 -2.06 -8.66 22.00
CA GLU A 17 -1.18 -8.36 23.13
C GLU A 17 -0.51 -7.00 23.03
N ASN A 18 -0.22 -6.55 21.78
CA ASN A 18 0.45 -5.28 21.56
C ASN A 18 -0.54 -4.11 21.55
N PRO A 19 -0.49 -3.19 22.54
CA PRO A 19 -1.43 -2.08 22.66
C PRO A 19 -1.39 -1.12 21.45
N TRP A 20 -0.29 -1.06 20.73
CA TRP A 20 -0.15 -0.24 19.52
C TRP A 20 -0.89 -0.78 18.30
N ARG A 21 -1.45 -1.98 18.39
CA ARG A 21 -2.22 -2.63 17.33
C ARG A 21 -3.73 -2.53 17.53
N TYR A 22 -4.18 -1.91 18.64
CA TYR A 22 -5.59 -1.56 18.86
C TYR A 22 -5.85 -0.17 18.30
N ILE A 23 -6.84 -0.06 17.42
CA ILE A 23 -7.23 1.21 16.81
C ILE A 23 -8.59 1.63 17.39
N GLU A 24 -8.67 2.87 17.88
CA GLU A 24 -9.94 3.42 18.36
C GLU A 24 -10.94 3.52 17.21
N SER A 25 -12.21 3.19 17.50
CA SER A 25 -13.30 3.45 16.56
C SER A 25 -13.97 4.80 16.86
N PHE A 26 -14.43 5.48 15.83
CA PHE A 26 -15.28 6.67 15.97
C PHE A 26 -16.70 6.33 16.47
N MET A 27 -17.13 5.07 16.45
CA MET A 27 -18.40 4.62 16.97
C MET A 27 -18.23 4.00 18.37
N ASN A 28 -19.11 4.33 19.27
CA ASN A 28 -19.21 3.71 20.61
C ASN A 28 -19.99 2.40 20.53
N LYS A 29 -19.94 1.61 21.60
CA LYS A 29 -20.68 0.34 21.73
C LYS A 29 -22.20 0.51 21.58
N ASP A 30 -22.73 1.64 21.99
CA ASP A 30 -24.17 1.99 21.91
C ASP A 30 -24.60 2.49 20.52
N GLY A 31 -23.65 2.60 19.58
CA GLY A 31 -23.88 3.09 18.22
C GLY A 31 -23.79 4.62 18.07
N SER A 32 -23.54 5.37 19.12
CA SER A 32 -23.29 6.82 19.04
C SER A 32 -21.89 7.07 18.46
N PHE A 33 -21.70 8.21 17.78
CA PHE A 33 -20.41 8.60 17.22
C PHE A 33 -19.69 9.61 18.10
N ASP A 34 -18.36 9.45 18.21
CA ASP A 34 -17.45 10.37 18.87
C ASP A 34 -16.22 10.57 17.98
N TYR A 35 -16.22 11.63 17.20
CA TYR A 35 -15.14 11.98 16.27
C TYR A 35 -13.93 12.65 16.95
N SER A 36 -13.91 12.77 18.27
CA SER A 36 -12.72 13.17 19.03
C SER A 36 -11.74 12.02 19.27
N LYS A 37 -12.17 10.78 19.00
CA LYS A 37 -11.36 9.56 19.10
C LYS A 37 -10.33 9.47 17.99
N ASP A 38 -9.39 8.57 18.17
CA ASP A 38 -8.24 8.34 17.27
C ASP A 38 -7.52 9.65 16.89
N LYS A 39 -7.46 10.57 17.85
CA LYS A 39 -6.98 11.94 17.66
C LYS A 39 -5.57 12.02 17.09
N TYR A 40 -4.71 11.05 17.39
CA TYR A 40 -3.32 11.08 16.93
C TYR A 40 -3.21 10.71 15.45
N ALA A 41 -3.95 9.68 15.00
CA ALA A 41 -4.00 9.33 13.58
C ALA A 41 -4.70 10.42 12.77
N VAL A 42 -5.80 10.99 13.28
CA VAL A 42 -6.50 12.14 12.66
C VAL A 42 -5.58 13.37 12.57
N ASN A 43 -4.82 13.70 13.62
CA ASN A 43 -3.87 14.80 13.59
C ASN A 43 -2.73 14.57 12.59
N MET A 44 -2.23 13.34 12.48
CA MET A 44 -1.23 12.98 11.48
C MET A 44 -1.80 13.13 10.06
N MET A 45 -2.99 12.63 9.80
CA MET A 45 -3.69 12.82 8.53
C MET A 45 -3.84 14.31 8.18
N LYS A 46 -4.36 15.12 9.10
CA LYS A 46 -4.51 16.58 8.94
C LYS A 46 -3.17 17.25 8.63
N LYS A 47 -2.10 16.84 9.32
CA LYS A 47 -0.76 17.37 9.10
C LYS A 47 -0.24 17.01 7.71
N CYS A 48 -0.39 15.77 7.29
CA CYS A 48 0.02 15.32 5.94
C CYS A 48 -0.73 16.11 4.85
N LEU A 49 -2.04 16.29 4.99
CA LEU A 49 -2.85 17.07 4.04
C LEU A 49 -2.43 18.54 3.99
N SER A 50 -2.05 19.11 5.13
CA SER A 50 -1.61 20.53 5.20
C SER A 50 -0.33 20.81 4.41
N LEU A 51 0.43 19.79 4.02
CA LEU A 51 1.60 19.90 3.14
C LEU A 51 1.23 20.13 1.65
N GLY A 52 -0.05 19.99 1.29
CA GLY A 52 -0.59 20.36 -0.01
C GLY A 52 -0.29 19.39 -1.16
N ASN A 53 0.29 18.20 -0.88
CA ASN A 53 0.66 17.23 -1.90
C ASN A 53 -0.24 15.98 -1.93
N ILE A 54 -1.28 15.96 -1.08
CA ILE A 54 -2.23 14.85 -0.97
C ILE A 54 -3.62 15.39 -1.32
N ASP A 55 -4.20 14.87 -2.39
CA ASP A 55 -5.51 15.24 -2.91
C ASP A 55 -6.55 14.12 -2.77
N THR A 56 -6.16 13.01 -2.19
CA THR A 56 -6.98 11.80 -2.10
C THR A 56 -6.77 11.10 -0.77
N LEU A 57 -7.87 10.87 -0.05
CA LEU A 57 -7.90 9.98 1.10
C LEU A 57 -8.62 8.69 0.73
N ILE A 58 -8.03 7.56 1.15
CA ILE A 58 -8.62 6.22 1.13
C ILE A 58 -8.86 5.85 2.58
N PHE A 59 -10.11 5.69 2.98
CA PHE A 59 -10.44 5.14 4.29
C PHE A 59 -10.54 3.63 4.17
N PHE A 60 -9.76 2.89 4.96
CA PHE A 60 -9.78 1.43 4.92
C PHE A 60 -10.02 0.84 6.32
N ALA A 61 -10.52 -0.38 6.38
CA ALA A 61 -10.72 -1.12 7.62
C ALA A 61 -9.96 -2.44 7.59
N ASN A 62 -9.19 -2.72 8.65
CA ASN A 62 -8.65 -4.06 8.90
C ASN A 62 -9.73 -5.02 9.40
N SER A 63 -10.71 -4.51 10.14
CA SER A 63 -11.82 -5.27 10.68
C SER A 63 -13.09 -4.42 10.70
N PRO A 64 -14.27 -5.03 10.64
CA PRO A 64 -15.51 -4.37 11.02
C PRO A 64 -15.46 -3.89 12.48
N HIS A 65 -16.37 -3.00 12.84
CA HIS A 65 -16.52 -2.57 14.24
C HIS A 65 -16.78 -3.79 15.16
N PHE A 66 -16.16 -3.82 16.34
CA PHE A 66 -16.23 -4.99 17.23
C PHE A 66 -17.66 -5.44 17.59
N THR A 67 -18.64 -4.52 17.64
CA THR A 67 -20.06 -4.84 17.85
C THR A 67 -20.76 -5.51 16.67
N GLN A 68 -20.08 -5.56 15.52
CA GLN A 68 -20.58 -6.17 14.29
C GLN A 68 -19.91 -7.52 14.01
N THR A 69 -18.96 -7.90 14.84
CA THR A 69 -18.22 -9.16 14.72
C THR A 69 -18.85 -10.26 15.56
N VAL A 70 -18.72 -11.51 15.11
CA VAL A 70 -19.22 -12.70 15.82
C VAL A 70 -18.52 -12.89 17.16
N THR A 71 -17.21 -12.58 17.23
CA THR A 71 -16.41 -12.73 18.45
C THR A 71 -16.54 -11.55 19.41
N GLY A 72 -17.16 -10.45 19.02
CA GLY A 72 -17.11 -9.18 19.75
C GLY A 72 -15.72 -8.53 19.77
N GLN A 73 -14.83 -8.92 18.85
CA GLN A 73 -13.44 -8.46 18.77
C GLN A 73 -13.05 -8.16 17.33
N THR A 74 -12.04 -7.29 17.15
CA THR A 74 -11.48 -6.93 15.84
C THR A 74 -10.27 -7.77 15.43
N SER A 75 -9.87 -8.71 16.27
CA SER A 75 -8.71 -9.57 16.08
C SER A 75 -9.01 -10.87 15.31
N GLY A 76 -10.07 -10.89 14.51
CA GLY A 76 -10.48 -12.05 13.70
C GLY A 76 -11.34 -13.06 14.46
N GLY A 77 -11.56 -14.20 13.83
CA GLY A 77 -12.46 -15.25 14.29
C GLY A 77 -11.95 -16.13 15.43
N PHE A 78 -12.77 -17.07 15.88
CA PHE A 78 -12.40 -18.05 16.90
C PHE A 78 -11.29 -19.00 16.45
N THR A 79 -11.24 -19.29 15.16
CA THR A 79 -10.22 -20.12 14.51
C THR A 79 -9.67 -19.39 13.28
N GLU A 80 -8.54 -19.86 12.76
CA GLU A 80 -8.02 -19.45 11.45
C GLU A 80 -9.11 -19.66 10.38
N HIS A 81 -9.20 -18.75 9.41
CA HIS A 81 -10.21 -18.77 8.33
C HIS A 81 -11.67 -18.73 8.81
N PHE A 82 -11.93 -18.23 10.00
CA PHE A 82 -13.28 -17.99 10.46
C PHE A 82 -13.70 -16.57 10.11
N SER A 83 -14.77 -16.44 9.31
CA SER A 83 -15.32 -15.13 8.94
C SER A 83 -15.92 -14.44 10.17
N ASN A 84 -15.32 -13.34 10.58
CA ASN A 84 -15.68 -12.70 11.84
C ASN A 84 -16.77 -11.64 11.72
N LEU A 85 -17.05 -11.12 10.52
CA LEU A 85 -18.21 -10.24 10.32
C LEU A 85 -19.50 -11.06 10.42
N ASP A 86 -20.40 -10.68 11.34
CA ASP A 86 -21.72 -11.32 11.45
C ASP A 86 -22.51 -11.10 10.15
N LYS A 87 -23.01 -12.18 9.55
CA LYS A 87 -23.73 -12.15 8.28
C LYS A 87 -24.97 -11.24 8.29
N SER A 88 -25.58 -11.03 9.47
CA SER A 88 -26.69 -10.10 9.65
C SER A 88 -26.26 -8.63 9.72
N LYS A 89 -24.95 -8.34 9.73
CA LYS A 89 -24.40 -6.99 9.98
C LYS A 89 -23.77 -6.32 8.76
N TYR A 90 -23.81 -6.91 7.57
CA TYR A 90 -23.22 -6.30 6.38
C TYR A 90 -23.77 -4.89 6.10
N GLU A 91 -25.09 -4.70 6.19
CA GLU A 91 -25.71 -3.37 6.00
C GLU A 91 -25.32 -2.38 7.11
N ALA A 92 -25.26 -2.87 8.37
CA ALA A 92 -24.82 -2.05 9.51
C ALA A 92 -23.37 -1.63 9.37
N PHE A 93 -22.49 -2.51 8.87
CA PHE A 93 -21.09 -2.20 8.60
C PHE A 93 -20.96 -1.16 7.47
N ALA A 94 -21.69 -1.34 6.37
CA ALA A 94 -21.69 -0.37 5.30
C ALA A 94 -22.16 1.01 5.77
N LYS A 95 -23.26 1.05 6.51
CA LYS A 95 -23.77 2.30 7.10
C LYS A 95 -22.76 2.98 7.99
N TYR A 96 -22.20 2.26 8.97
CA TYR A 96 -21.19 2.76 9.92
C TYR A 96 -20.00 3.39 9.21
N PHE A 97 -19.44 2.66 8.24
CA PHE A 97 -18.21 3.10 7.57
C PHE A 97 -18.44 4.30 6.66
N ILE A 98 -19.59 4.34 5.97
CA ILE A 98 -19.97 5.46 5.12
C ILE A 98 -20.32 6.69 5.97
N ASP A 99 -20.98 6.54 7.14
CA ASP A 99 -21.24 7.66 8.07
C ASP A 99 -19.95 8.39 8.46
N ILE A 100 -18.86 7.62 8.73
CA ILE A 100 -17.55 8.21 9.04
C ILE A 100 -16.98 8.95 7.82
N ALA A 101 -17.05 8.34 6.64
CA ALA A 101 -16.54 8.97 5.43
C ALA A 101 -17.30 10.25 5.06
N GLU A 102 -18.63 10.26 5.23
CA GLU A 102 -19.48 11.44 5.05
C GLU A 102 -19.11 12.57 6.02
N HIS A 103 -18.90 12.24 7.31
CA HIS A 103 -18.49 13.21 8.31
C HIS A 103 -17.20 13.93 7.91
N PHE A 104 -16.13 13.18 7.62
CA PHE A 104 -14.85 13.78 7.22
C PHE A 104 -14.94 14.53 5.88
N SER A 105 -15.75 14.04 4.95
CA SER A 105 -16.02 14.76 3.69
C SER A 105 -16.74 16.10 3.93
N ALA A 106 -17.70 16.14 4.86
CA ALA A 106 -18.42 17.35 5.24
C ALA A 106 -17.52 18.36 5.96
N GLU A 107 -16.48 17.89 6.66
CA GLU A 107 -15.41 18.75 7.22
C GLU A 107 -14.42 19.26 6.15
N GLY A 108 -14.59 18.89 4.88
CA GLY A 108 -13.76 19.34 3.76
C GLY A 108 -12.51 18.48 3.48
N TYR A 109 -12.41 17.30 4.09
CA TYR A 109 -11.31 16.37 3.78
C TYR A 109 -11.57 15.65 2.45
N PRO A 110 -10.54 15.41 1.61
CA PRO A 110 -10.69 14.80 0.28
C PRO A 110 -10.87 13.26 0.36
N VAL A 111 -11.87 12.80 1.11
CA VAL A 111 -12.21 11.38 1.19
C VAL A 111 -12.84 10.96 -0.13
N LYS A 112 -12.12 10.22 -0.92
CA LYS A 112 -12.54 9.79 -2.25
C LYS A 112 -12.94 8.32 -2.30
N TYR A 113 -12.25 7.51 -1.51
CA TYR A 113 -12.40 6.06 -1.52
C TYR A 113 -12.65 5.49 -0.13
N ILE A 114 -13.43 4.42 -0.10
CA ILE A 114 -13.53 3.51 1.06
C ILE A 114 -13.13 2.10 0.63
N SER A 115 -12.32 1.46 1.47
CA SER A 115 -11.89 0.08 1.34
C SER A 115 -12.37 -0.72 2.56
N PRO A 116 -13.49 -1.44 2.45
CA PRO A 116 -14.12 -2.08 3.61
C PRO A 116 -13.42 -3.35 4.06
N ILE A 117 -12.57 -3.92 3.24
CA ILE A 117 -11.93 -5.22 3.44
C ILE A 117 -10.43 -5.08 3.22
N ASN A 118 -9.62 -5.69 4.10
CA ASN A 118 -8.19 -5.80 3.96
C ASN A 118 -7.77 -7.26 4.09
N GLU A 119 -7.01 -7.77 3.12
CA GLU A 119 -6.42 -9.11 3.09
C GLU A 119 -7.40 -10.25 3.45
N PRO A 120 -8.54 -10.36 2.75
CA PRO A 120 -9.62 -11.27 3.10
C PRO A 120 -9.21 -12.75 3.19
N GLN A 121 -8.21 -13.17 2.40
CA GLN A 121 -7.75 -14.57 2.34
C GLN A 121 -6.84 -14.99 3.50
N TRP A 122 -6.33 -14.04 4.32
CA TRP A 122 -5.44 -14.39 5.41
C TRP A 122 -6.15 -15.11 6.55
N LYS A 123 -5.36 -15.82 7.33
CA LYS A 123 -5.79 -16.58 8.50
C LYS A 123 -5.98 -15.68 9.71
N TRP A 124 -6.91 -14.72 9.61
CA TRP A 124 -7.21 -13.83 10.72
C TRP A 124 -7.96 -14.56 11.84
N GLY A 125 -7.39 -14.61 13.04
CA GLY A 125 -8.02 -15.22 14.21
C GLY A 125 -7.21 -16.35 14.82
N GLY A 126 -7.88 -17.19 15.62
CA GLY A 126 -7.26 -18.27 16.39
C GLY A 126 -6.56 -17.77 17.66
N THR A 127 -5.47 -18.42 18.06
CA THR A 127 -4.77 -18.16 19.32
C THR A 127 -3.63 -17.14 19.21
N SER A 128 -3.09 -16.93 18.00
CA SER A 128 -1.98 -16.00 17.76
C SER A 128 -2.48 -14.84 16.93
N VAL A 129 -2.75 -13.72 17.59
CA VAL A 129 -3.32 -12.53 16.97
C VAL A 129 -2.38 -11.36 17.13
N TRP A 130 -1.97 -10.78 16.01
CA TRP A 130 -0.98 -9.70 15.95
C TRP A 130 -1.60 -8.32 15.85
N GLN A 131 -2.76 -8.22 15.19
CA GLN A 131 -3.43 -6.96 14.86
C GLN A 131 -4.90 -7.18 14.58
N GLU A 132 -5.63 -6.12 14.29
CA GLU A 132 -6.96 -6.19 13.69
C GLU A 132 -6.92 -6.93 12.36
N GLY A 133 -7.95 -7.73 12.08
CA GLY A 133 -8.12 -8.44 10.83
C GLY A 133 -9.45 -9.18 10.78
N CYS A 134 -9.93 -9.45 9.58
CA CYS A 134 -11.15 -10.22 9.37
C CYS A 134 -11.00 -11.07 8.10
N HIS A 135 -11.17 -12.38 8.25
CA HIS A 135 -11.22 -13.29 7.11
C HIS A 135 -12.57 -13.21 6.42
N TYR A 136 -12.55 -13.34 5.08
CA TYR A 136 -13.75 -13.44 4.25
C TYR A 136 -13.53 -14.48 3.16
N GLU A 137 -14.50 -15.37 3.01
CA GLU A 137 -14.59 -16.22 1.84
C GLU A 137 -14.95 -15.39 0.58
N PRO A 138 -14.65 -15.86 -0.63
CA PRO A 138 -14.90 -15.07 -1.84
C PRO A 138 -16.33 -14.57 -2.00
N GLN A 139 -17.32 -15.37 -1.63
CA GLN A 139 -18.73 -14.94 -1.65
C GLN A 139 -19.03 -13.85 -0.60
N GLU A 140 -18.38 -13.91 0.55
CA GLU A 140 -18.54 -12.91 1.62
C GLU A 140 -17.91 -11.57 1.24
N VAL A 141 -16.80 -11.58 0.48
CA VAL A 141 -16.26 -10.36 -0.16
C VAL A 141 -17.31 -9.74 -1.07
N TYR A 142 -17.93 -10.54 -1.94
CA TYR A 142 -18.98 -10.05 -2.82
C TYR A 142 -20.17 -9.48 -2.05
N ASP A 143 -20.68 -10.19 -1.04
CA ASP A 143 -21.84 -9.77 -0.24
C ASP A 143 -21.55 -8.45 0.51
N CYS A 144 -20.34 -8.30 1.05
CA CYS A 144 -19.89 -7.07 1.70
C CYS A 144 -19.85 -5.90 0.71
N PHE A 145 -19.21 -6.04 -0.44
CA PHE A 145 -19.14 -5.00 -1.46
C PHE A 145 -20.54 -4.64 -2.00
N LEU A 146 -21.42 -5.61 -2.13
CA LEU A 146 -22.82 -5.36 -2.53
C LEU A 146 -23.57 -4.53 -1.49
N ALA A 147 -23.38 -4.81 -0.19
CA ALA A 147 -23.99 -4.02 0.88
C ALA A 147 -23.50 -2.56 0.85
N PHE A 148 -22.20 -2.35 0.65
CA PHE A 148 -21.63 -0.99 0.49
C PHE A 148 -22.16 -0.28 -0.76
N ALA A 149 -22.21 -0.96 -1.90
CA ALA A 149 -22.74 -0.39 -3.14
C ALA A 149 -24.23 0.01 -3.02
N LYS A 150 -25.05 -0.82 -2.35
CA LYS A 150 -26.45 -0.49 -2.06
C LYS A 150 -26.59 0.73 -1.15
N GLU A 151 -25.77 0.83 -0.11
CA GLU A 151 -25.86 1.97 0.79
C GLU A 151 -25.38 3.27 0.13
N LEU A 152 -24.34 3.22 -0.70
CA LEU A 152 -23.90 4.36 -1.54
C LEU A 152 -24.99 4.80 -2.53
N GLU A 153 -25.64 3.85 -3.18
CA GLU A 153 -26.75 4.13 -4.12
C GLU A 153 -27.93 4.81 -3.41
N LYS A 154 -28.32 4.30 -2.27
CA LYS A 154 -29.40 4.85 -1.45
C LYS A 154 -29.12 6.29 -1.00
N ARG A 155 -27.86 6.63 -0.68
CA ARG A 155 -27.49 7.98 -0.24
C ARG A 155 -27.20 8.94 -1.39
N ASN A 156 -27.06 8.44 -2.62
CA ASN A 156 -26.59 9.21 -3.76
C ASN A 156 -25.27 9.96 -3.46
N PHE A 157 -24.35 9.29 -2.77
CA PHE A 157 -23.09 9.85 -2.34
C PHE A 157 -21.99 9.53 -3.36
N SER A 158 -21.13 10.52 -3.66
CA SER A 158 -20.11 10.43 -4.73
C SER A 158 -18.89 9.55 -4.40
N LEU A 159 -18.83 9.04 -3.17
CA LEU A 159 -17.76 8.18 -2.70
C LEU A 159 -17.66 6.89 -3.53
N LYS A 160 -16.44 6.38 -3.71
CA LYS A 160 -16.18 5.18 -4.49
C LYS A 160 -15.59 4.07 -3.64
N LEU A 161 -15.78 2.83 -4.10
CA LEU A 161 -15.20 1.63 -3.51
C LEU A 161 -13.79 1.40 -4.05
N TYR A 162 -12.94 0.93 -3.16
CA TYR A 162 -11.56 0.56 -3.37
C TYR A 162 -11.34 -0.85 -2.80
N GLY A 163 -10.69 -1.73 -3.51
CA GLY A 163 -10.40 -3.06 -2.96
C GLY A 163 -10.58 -4.21 -3.94
N PRO A 164 -10.62 -5.45 -3.46
CA PRO A 164 -10.80 -5.87 -2.05
C PRO A 164 -9.49 -5.95 -1.24
N GLU A 165 -8.39 -5.38 -1.72
CA GLU A 165 -7.10 -5.37 -1.04
C GLU A 165 -6.60 -6.78 -0.68
N SER A 166 -6.65 -7.70 -1.65
CA SER A 166 -6.17 -9.06 -1.42
C SER A 166 -4.67 -9.05 -1.13
N GLY A 167 -4.20 -9.83 -0.15
CA GLY A 167 -2.82 -9.81 0.35
C GLY A 167 -1.76 -10.28 -0.66
N ASN A 168 -2.17 -10.93 -1.76
CA ASN A 168 -1.26 -11.35 -2.83
C ASN A 168 -2.01 -11.55 -4.16
N ILE A 169 -1.27 -11.82 -5.23
CA ILE A 169 -1.84 -12.06 -6.58
C ILE A 169 -2.28 -13.50 -6.84
N LYS A 170 -2.02 -14.44 -5.92
CA LYS A 170 -2.20 -15.88 -6.12
C LYS A 170 -3.55 -16.36 -5.60
N ASP A 171 -3.80 -16.11 -4.32
CA ASP A 171 -4.92 -16.70 -3.60
C ASP A 171 -6.20 -15.88 -3.81
N HIS A 172 -7.18 -16.43 -4.46
CA HIS A 172 -8.53 -15.87 -4.68
C HIS A 172 -8.60 -14.50 -5.38
N THR A 173 -7.49 -13.79 -5.65
CA THR A 173 -7.51 -12.43 -6.20
C THR A 173 -8.27 -12.33 -7.53
N LYS A 174 -8.05 -13.28 -8.43
CA LYS A 174 -8.80 -13.36 -9.71
C LYS A 174 -10.27 -13.72 -9.48
N GLU A 175 -10.55 -14.56 -8.49
CA GLU A 175 -11.91 -14.96 -8.11
C GLU A 175 -12.67 -13.79 -7.51
N TYR A 176 -12.07 -13.01 -6.61
CA TYR A 176 -12.66 -11.78 -6.08
C TYR A 176 -13.07 -10.84 -7.22
N TYR A 177 -12.14 -10.58 -8.15
CA TYR A 177 -12.48 -9.71 -9.28
C TYR A 177 -13.65 -10.25 -10.12
N LYS A 178 -13.64 -11.55 -10.42
CA LYS A 178 -14.70 -12.20 -11.18
C LYS A 178 -16.08 -12.06 -10.50
N LEU A 179 -16.13 -12.27 -9.19
CA LEU A 179 -17.38 -12.12 -8.43
C LEU A 179 -17.83 -10.66 -8.39
N LEU A 180 -16.95 -9.73 -8.04
CA LEU A 180 -17.28 -8.30 -7.96
C LEU A 180 -17.74 -7.76 -9.31
N SER A 181 -17.06 -8.13 -10.40
CA SER A 181 -17.36 -7.66 -11.75
C SER A 181 -18.64 -8.27 -12.35
N SER A 182 -19.19 -9.32 -11.74
CA SER A 182 -20.46 -9.92 -12.17
C SER A 182 -21.70 -9.08 -11.81
N ASN A 183 -21.54 -8.03 -11.01
CA ASN A 183 -22.65 -7.21 -10.52
C ASN A 183 -22.49 -5.75 -10.96
N GLU A 184 -23.44 -5.25 -11.74
CA GLU A 184 -23.42 -3.89 -12.29
C GLU A 184 -23.44 -2.80 -11.20
N LEU A 185 -24.16 -3.02 -10.09
CA LEU A 185 -24.20 -2.05 -9.00
C LEU A 185 -22.86 -1.96 -8.28
N ILE A 186 -22.20 -3.08 -8.02
CA ILE A 186 -20.83 -3.08 -7.48
C ILE A 186 -19.91 -2.32 -8.43
N MET A 187 -19.93 -2.64 -9.73
CA MET A 187 -19.06 -2.01 -10.73
C MET A 187 -19.33 -0.52 -10.94
N LYS A 188 -20.54 -0.04 -10.67
CA LYS A 188 -20.86 1.39 -10.67
C LYS A 188 -20.06 2.16 -9.61
N TYR A 189 -19.78 1.53 -8.49
CA TYR A 189 -19.07 2.13 -7.35
C TYR A 189 -17.62 1.71 -7.23
N LEU A 190 -17.22 0.51 -7.67
CA LEU A 190 -15.87 0.02 -7.64
C LEU A 190 -14.99 0.75 -8.67
N ASP A 191 -14.28 1.77 -8.21
CA ASP A 191 -13.41 2.60 -9.05
C ASP A 191 -11.99 2.03 -9.13
N VAL A 192 -11.55 1.35 -8.08
CA VAL A 192 -10.20 0.80 -7.99
C VAL A 192 -10.24 -0.66 -7.57
N PHE A 193 -9.71 -1.55 -8.43
CA PHE A 193 -9.36 -2.89 -8.00
C PHE A 193 -7.95 -2.88 -7.41
N ALA A 194 -7.81 -3.37 -6.18
CA ALA A 194 -6.55 -3.27 -5.43
C ALA A 194 -6.10 -4.60 -4.85
N TYR A 195 -4.78 -4.79 -4.80
CA TYR A 195 -4.12 -5.95 -4.20
C TYR A 195 -2.84 -5.53 -3.47
N HIS A 196 -2.28 -6.44 -2.66
CA HIS A 196 -0.97 -6.33 -2.02
C HIS A 196 0.05 -7.24 -2.72
N SER A 197 1.32 -6.86 -2.72
CA SER A 197 2.36 -7.61 -3.43
C SER A 197 3.11 -8.62 -2.56
N TYR A 198 2.47 -9.10 -1.47
CA TYR A 198 3.08 -10.13 -0.61
C TYR A 198 3.14 -11.50 -1.29
N SER A 199 4.10 -12.34 -0.89
CA SER A 199 4.30 -13.73 -1.39
C SER A 199 4.59 -13.88 -2.89
N SER A 200 4.63 -12.80 -3.66
CA SER A 200 5.02 -12.76 -5.08
C SER A 200 6.14 -11.76 -5.37
N ASP A 201 6.68 -11.16 -4.33
CA ASP A 201 7.72 -10.13 -4.36
C ASP A 201 9.08 -10.64 -4.88
N ASP A 202 9.30 -11.94 -4.93
CA ASP A 202 10.50 -12.57 -5.50
C ASP A 202 10.24 -13.28 -6.84
N ASN A 203 9.05 -13.17 -7.42
CA ASN A 203 8.66 -13.91 -8.63
C ASN A 203 8.11 -12.96 -9.73
N VAL A 204 9.02 -12.43 -10.52
CA VAL A 204 8.67 -11.51 -11.63
C VAL A 204 7.81 -12.19 -12.70
N SER A 205 7.95 -13.51 -12.91
CA SER A 205 7.15 -14.24 -13.90
C SER A 205 5.69 -14.29 -13.48
N GLU A 206 5.40 -14.56 -12.20
CA GLU A 206 4.04 -14.53 -11.67
C GLU A 206 3.43 -13.12 -11.79
N LYS A 207 4.20 -12.06 -11.49
CA LYS A 207 3.76 -10.67 -11.69
C LYS A 207 3.42 -10.40 -13.16
N ALA A 208 4.25 -10.83 -14.10
CA ALA A 208 4.00 -10.65 -15.53
C ALA A 208 2.77 -11.42 -16.02
N GLU A 209 2.57 -12.67 -15.57
CA GLU A 209 1.37 -13.46 -15.88
C GLU A 209 0.10 -12.83 -15.30
N PHE A 210 0.19 -12.33 -14.06
CA PHE A 210 -0.94 -11.64 -13.44
C PHE A 210 -1.24 -10.32 -14.15
N GLY A 211 -0.22 -9.54 -14.52
CA GLY A 211 -0.38 -8.29 -15.26
C GLY A 211 -1.02 -8.50 -16.66
N LYS A 212 -0.65 -9.58 -17.36
CA LYS A 212 -1.32 -9.94 -18.60
C LYS A 212 -2.80 -10.23 -18.38
N TRP A 213 -3.12 -11.05 -17.38
CA TRP A 213 -4.51 -11.33 -17.02
C TRP A 213 -5.25 -10.05 -16.60
N ALA A 214 -4.63 -9.19 -15.78
CA ALA A 214 -5.21 -7.93 -15.32
C ALA A 214 -5.59 -7.02 -16.50
N LYS A 215 -4.69 -6.84 -17.45
CA LYS A 215 -4.92 -6.04 -18.66
C LYS A 215 -6.09 -6.54 -19.50
N GLU A 216 -6.30 -7.86 -19.57
CA GLU A 216 -7.38 -8.46 -20.33
C GLU A 216 -8.75 -8.38 -19.61
N ASN A 217 -8.72 -8.50 -18.28
CA ASN A 217 -9.95 -8.73 -17.49
C ASN A 217 -10.38 -7.53 -16.66
N ILE A 218 -9.46 -6.76 -16.05
CA ILE A 218 -9.83 -5.66 -15.16
C ILE A 218 -10.39 -4.49 -15.96
N LYS A 219 -11.60 -4.05 -15.57
CA LYS A 219 -12.36 -2.97 -16.22
C LYS A 219 -12.68 -1.80 -15.27
N THR A 220 -12.18 -1.85 -14.04
CA THR A 220 -12.24 -0.68 -13.15
C THR A 220 -11.41 0.46 -13.73
N PRO A 221 -11.75 1.74 -13.47
CA PRO A 221 -10.97 2.89 -13.92
C PRO A 221 -9.50 2.84 -13.49
N ARG A 222 -9.21 2.20 -12.34
CA ARG A 222 -7.85 2.06 -11.82
C ARG A 222 -7.59 0.65 -11.30
N PHE A 223 -6.29 0.30 -11.32
CA PHE A 223 -5.75 -0.94 -10.76
C PHE A 223 -4.52 -0.61 -9.92
N ASP A 224 -4.56 -0.81 -8.61
CA ASP A 224 -3.54 -0.35 -7.67
C ASP A 224 -2.89 -1.50 -6.89
N MET A 225 -1.59 -1.40 -6.64
CA MET A 225 -0.89 -2.15 -5.61
C MET A 225 -0.89 -1.29 -4.34
N SER A 226 -1.76 -1.62 -3.39
CA SER A 226 -2.15 -0.74 -2.30
C SER A 226 -1.36 -0.90 -1.02
N GLU A 227 -0.59 -1.99 -0.88
CA GLU A 227 0.22 -2.22 0.30
C GLU A 227 1.38 -3.18 0.05
N TRP A 228 2.57 -2.80 0.50
CA TRP A 228 3.71 -3.69 0.62
C TRP A 228 4.74 -3.16 1.62
N CYS A 229 5.31 -4.06 2.43
CA CYS A 229 6.56 -3.88 3.16
C CYS A 229 7.42 -5.14 3.05
N GLU A 230 8.69 -5.04 3.42
CA GLU A 230 9.57 -6.21 3.47
C GLU A 230 9.15 -7.15 4.61
N LEU A 231 8.55 -8.31 4.28
CA LEU A 231 8.14 -9.33 5.24
C LEU A 231 8.83 -10.68 4.98
N PRO A 232 9.40 -11.31 6.04
CA PRO A 232 9.77 -10.68 7.30
C PRO A 232 10.87 -9.63 7.08
N CYS A 233 10.90 -8.58 7.87
CA CYS A 233 11.96 -7.58 7.82
C CYS A 233 13.31 -8.22 8.15
N LYS A 234 14.08 -8.57 7.12
CA LYS A 234 15.38 -9.27 7.24
C LYS A 234 16.56 -8.31 7.23
N ASN A 235 16.35 -7.11 6.69
CA ASN A 235 17.41 -6.13 6.52
C ASN A 235 17.25 -4.99 7.52
N ASP A 236 18.37 -4.52 8.03
CA ASP A 236 18.42 -3.29 8.83
C ASP A 236 17.85 -2.13 8.00
N THR A 237 16.97 -1.35 8.59
CA THR A 237 16.35 -0.18 7.96
C THR A 237 17.34 0.89 7.50
N LYS A 238 18.55 0.91 8.11
CA LYS A 238 19.68 1.76 7.70
C LYS A 238 20.51 1.16 6.58
N SER A 239 20.23 -0.09 6.19
CA SER A 239 20.95 -0.77 5.11
C SER A 239 20.40 -0.40 3.75
N ILE A 240 21.31 -0.21 2.80
CA ILE A 240 20.95 -0.01 1.39
C ILE A 240 20.21 -1.23 0.79
N GLU A 241 20.43 -2.43 1.29
CA GLU A 241 19.75 -3.65 0.83
C GLU A 241 18.23 -3.52 0.94
N SER A 242 17.72 -3.00 2.07
CA SER A 242 16.28 -2.76 2.28
C SER A 242 15.70 -1.82 1.22
N ALA A 243 16.44 -0.75 0.88
CA ALA A 243 16.04 0.19 -0.17
C ALA A 243 16.05 -0.43 -1.56
N LEU A 244 17.07 -1.24 -1.89
CA LEU A 244 17.21 -1.88 -3.21
C LEU A 244 16.12 -2.94 -3.44
N ILE A 245 15.72 -3.68 -2.39
CA ILE A 245 14.62 -4.64 -2.48
C ILE A 245 13.31 -3.88 -2.77
N MET A 246 12.99 -2.85 -2.00
CA MET A 246 11.79 -2.06 -2.22
C MET A 246 11.76 -1.42 -3.61
N ALA A 247 12.86 -0.79 -4.05
CA ALA A 247 12.95 -0.18 -5.37
C ALA A 247 12.70 -1.18 -6.50
N ARG A 248 13.23 -2.41 -6.38
CA ARG A 248 12.97 -3.48 -7.33
C ARG A 248 11.50 -3.83 -7.39
N ILE A 249 10.86 -4.02 -6.23
CA ILE A 249 9.44 -4.42 -6.16
C ILE A 249 8.52 -3.33 -6.69
N ILE A 250 8.76 -2.06 -6.35
CA ILE A 250 8.03 -0.93 -6.95
C ILE A 250 8.11 -0.97 -8.47
N GLY A 251 9.31 -1.08 -9.00
CA GLY A 251 9.53 -1.11 -10.46
C GLY A 251 8.89 -2.32 -11.13
N GLU A 252 8.97 -3.50 -10.50
CA GLU A 252 8.35 -4.73 -11.01
C GLU A 252 6.82 -4.64 -11.03
N ASP A 253 6.19 -4.11 -9.99
CA ASP A 253 4.75 -3.94 -9.95
C ASP A 253 4.27 -2.92 -10.98
N LEU A 254 4.96 -1.77 -11.11
CA LEU A 254 4.61 -0.76 -12.11
C LEU A 254 4.76 -1.26 -13.56
N ILE A 255 5.78 -2.07 -13.85
CA ILE A 255 6.08 -2.51 -15.21
C ILE A 255 5.37 -3.83 -15.55
N TYR A 256 5.45 -4.84 -14.69
CA TYR A 256 5.01 -6.20 -15.03
C TYR A 256 3.57 -6.47 -14.62
N THR A 257 3.10 -5.98 -13.48
CA THR A 257 1.67 -6.05 -13.16
C THR A 257 0.87 -4.92 -13.81
N GLY A 258 1.52 -3.78 -14.10
CA GLY A 258 0.91 -2.67 -14.79
C GLY A 258 -0.06 -1.87 -13.93
N VAL A 259 0.25 -1.74 -12.65
CA VAL A 259 -0.57 -0.97 -11.71
C VAL A 259 -0.45 0.54 -11.94
N ASP A 260 -1.54 1.25 -11.67
CA ASP A 260 -1.62 2.71 -11.79
C ASP A 260 -0.98 3.44 -10.60
N SER A 261 -0.94 2.79 -9.43
CA SER A 261 -0.26 3.32 -8.25
C SER A 261 0.34 2.22 -7.38
N TRP A 262 1.29 2.64 -6.54
CA TRP A 262 1.98 1.78 -5.59
C TRP A 262 2.06 2.44 -4.21
N SER A 263 1.68 1.72 -3.15
CA SER A 263 1.67 2.22 -1.79
C SER A 263 2.49 1.34 -0.86
N ALA A 264 3.26 1.97 0.03
CA ALA A 264 4.01 1.27 1.04
C ALA A 264 3.23 1.13 2.35
N TRP A 265 3.42 0.05 3.04
CA TRP A 265 3.20 -0.11 4.46
C TRP A 265 4.55 0.06 5.18
N VAL A 266 4.79 1.01 6.04
CA VAL A 266 3.99 2.11 6.58
C VAL A 266 4.85 3.38 6.63
N CYS A 267 4.24 4.57 6.68
CA CYS A 267 4.98 5.83 6.70
C CYS A 267 5.90 5.95 7.92
N ALA A 268 5.40 5.67 9.11
CA ALA A 268 6.18 5.73 10.34
C ALA A 268 5.86 4.53 11.24
N ASN A 269 6.87 3.99 11.90
CA ASN A 269 6.71 2.90 12.87
C ASN A 269 7.76 3.00 13.98
N GLN A 270 7.55 2.22 15.04
CA GLN A 270 8.37 2.20 16.23
C GLN A 270 9.70 1.49 16.02
N TRP A 271 10.65 1.81 16.90
CA TRP A 271 12.00 1.26 16.94
C TRP A 271 12.13 0.07 17.89
N ASP A 272 11.67 0.22 19.17
CA ASP A 272 12.18 -0.62 20.27
C ASP A 272 11.79 -2.10 20.13
N ASN A 273 10.59 -2.39 19.60
CA ASN A 273 10.16 -3.76 19.34
C ASN A 273 10.81 -4.41 18.10
N ALA A 274 11.54 -3.62 17.31
CA ALA A 274 12.14 -4.06 16.06
C ALA A 274 13.67 -4.16 16.14
N VAL A 275 14.30 -3.81 17.27
CA VAL A 275 15.76 -3.82 17.43
C VAL A 275 16.26 -5.20 17.86
N ARG A 276 17.20 -5.76 17.10
CA ARG A 276 17.91 -7.00 17.40
C ARG A 276 19.40 -6.80 17.05
N ASP A 277 20.28 -7.12 17.98
CA ASP A 277 21.74 -7.03 17.77
C ASP A 277 22.20 -5.65 17.24
N GLY A 278 21.60 -4.57 17.75
CA GLY A 278 21.91 -3.19 17.33
C GLY A 278 21.39 -2.79 15.95
N LYS A 279 20.62 -3.66 15.27
CA LYS A 279 19.96 -3.40 13.98
C LYS A 279 18.46 -3.24 14.17
N CYS A 280 17.85 -2.34 13.40
CA CYS A 280 16.42 -2.12 13.43
C CYS A 280 15.74 -2.74 12.20
N PHE A 281 14.75 -3.59 12.43
CA PHE A 281 13.99 -4.31 11.40
C PHE A 281 12.54 -3.80 11.25
N SER A 282 12.30 -2.53 11.59
CA SER A 282 11.01 -1.88 11.41
C SER A 282 10.61 -1.79 9.93
N ASP A 283 9.33 -1.71 9.63
CA ASP A 283 8.77 -1.52 8.27
C ASP A 283 8.56 -0.03 7.91
N GLY A 284 8.69 0.90 8.87
CA GLY A 284 8.50 2.34 8.65
C GLY A 284 9.54 2.99 7.73
N PHE A 285 9.12 4.05 7.02
CA PHE A 285 10.03 4.99 6.38
C PHE A 285 10.70 5.92 7.39
N ILE A 286 9.94 6.32 8.41
CA ILE A 286 10.42 7.01 9.59
C ILE A 286 10.34 6.02 10.74
N VAL A 287 11.45 5.86 11.45
CA VAL A 287 11.55 4.95 12.58
C VAL A 287 11.78 5.77 13.84
N ALA A 288 10.76 5.78 14.71
CA ALA A 288 10.77 6.55 15.95
C ALA A 288 10.98 5.64 17.17
N LYS A 289 11.69 6.13 18.19
CA LYS A 289 11.73 5.48 19.50
C LYS A 289 10.34 5.45 20.12
N ASP A 290 10.06 4.48 20.96
CA ASP A 290 8.74 4.32 21.59
C ASP A 290 8.36 5.50 22.51
N ASP A 291 9.36 6.17 23.09
CA ASP A 291 9.19 7.40 23.87
C ASP A 291 9.14 8.69 23.01
N PHE A 292 9.26 8.55 21.68
CA PHE A 292 9.34 9.65 20.72
C PHE A 292 10.45 10.67 20.96
N SER A 293 11.48 10.30 21.73
CA SER A 293 12.65 11.19 22.03
C SER A 293 13.56 11.38 20.82
N ASP A 294 13.50 10.46 19.85
CA ASP A 294 14.36 10.47 18.68
C ASP A 294 13.71 9.70 17.51
N TYR A 295 14.13 10.01 16.29
CA TYR A 295 13.73 9.28 15.08
C TYR A 295 14.82 9.36 14.02
N TYR A 296 14.74 8.50 13.02
CA TYR A 296 15.54 8.61 11.79
C TYR A 296 14.77 8.19 10.57
N VAL A 297 15.27 8.58 9.40
CA VAL A 297 14.73 8.22 8.10
C VAL A 297 15.42 6.95 7.61
N ALA A 298 14.64 5.90 7.33
CA ALA A 298 15.14 4.64 6.81
C ALA A 298 15.59 4.76 5.34
N LYS A 299 16.52 3.91 4.90
CA LYS A 299 16.98 3.91 3.49
C LYS A 299 15.83 3.68 2.48
N ARG A 300 14.77 2.99 2.86
CA ARG A 300 13.55 2.78 2.04
C ARG A 300 12.82 4.06 1.67
N TYR A 301 12.88 5.08 2.50
CA TYR A 301 12.32 6.40 2.18
C TYR A 301 12.93 6.95 0.89
N TYR A 302 14.23 6.83 0.75
CA TYR A 302 14.92 7.30 -0.47
C TYR A 302 14.61 6.42 -1.68
N ALA A 303 14.40 5.11 -1.49
CA ALA A 303 13.90 4.25 -2.57
C ALA A 303 12.54 4.74 -3.08
N MET A 304 11.59 5.02 -2.20
CA MET A 304 10.31 5.61 -2.58
C MET A 304 10.50 6.96 -3.27
N ALA A 305 11.42 7.81 -2.81
CA ALA A 305 11.68 9.12 -3.40
C ALA A 305 12.17 9.03 -4.86
N HIS A 306 12.93 8.01 -5.24
CA HIS A 306 13.34 7.77 -6.63
C HIS A 306 12.14 7.60 -7.57
N PHE A 307 11.06 7.01 -7.10
CA PHE A 307 9.82 6.88 -7.87
C PHE A 307 8.92 8.11 -7.68
N SER A 308 8.52 8.42 -6.46
CA SER A 308 7.49 9.43 -6.19
C SER A 308 7.88 10.87 -6.60
N LYS A 309 9.17 11.21 -6.57
CA LYS A 309 9.67 12.53 -7.02
C LYS A 309 10.04 12.56 -8.50
N CYS A 310 10.40 11.42 -9.09
CA CYS A 310 10.92 11.37 -10.45
C CYS A 310 9.88 10.95 -11.48
N ILE A 311 8.82 10.25 -11.06
CA ILE A 311 7.73 9.77 -11.91
C ILE A 311 6.42 10.43 -11.43
N PRO A 312 6.11 11.67 -11.88
CA PRO A 312 4.88 12.36 -11.50
C PRO A 312 3.65 11.70 -12.12
N ASN A 313 2.48 12.02 -11.58
CA ASN A 313 1.20 11.56 -12.11
C ASN A 313 1.09 11.80 -13.63
N GLY A 314 0.51 10.85 -14.35
CA GLY A 314 0.40 10.88 -15.82
C GLY A 314 1.64 10.37 -16.56
N SER A 315 2.68 9.91 -15.85
CA SER A 315 3.81 9.21 -16.48
C SER A 315 3.37 7.83 -16.97
N LYS A 316 4.04 7.35 -18.03
CA LYS A 316 3.77 6.04 -18.63
C LYS A 316 4.99 5.16 -18.54
N SER A 317 4.81 3.89 -18.27
CA SER A 317 5.88 2.89 -18.37
C SER A 317 6.32 2.70 -19.81
N LEU A 318 7.62 2.48 -20.02
CA LEU A 318 8.20 2.19 -21.33
C LEU A 318 8.72 0.75 -21.34
N ASP A 319 8.38 0.02 -22.39
CA ASP A 319 9.00 -1.28 -22.66
C ASP A 319 10.41 -1.04 -23.24
N ILE A 320 11.41 -1.48 -22.52
CA ILE A 320 12.81 -1.38 -22.92
C ILE A 320 13.41 -2.75 -23.29
N GLY A 321 12.57 -3.80 -23.34
CA GLY A 321 12.99 -5.15 -23.67
C GLY A 321 13.99 -5.78 -22.69
N PHE A 322 14.20 -5.16 -21.51
CA PHE A 322 15.16 -5.62 -20.52
C PHE A 322 14.48 -6.49 -19.47
N ASN A 323 15.12 -7.61 -19.15
CA ASN A 323 14.65 -8.50 -18.11
C ASN A 323 15.25 -8.10 -16.76
N THR A 324 14.40 -7.89 -15.78
CA THR A 324 14.81 -7.69 -14.40
C THR A 324 15.42 -8.96 -13.80
N SER A 325 16.33 -8.79 -12.84
CA SER A 325 16.89 -9.87 -12.04
C SER A 325 17.04 -9.41 -10.59
N ARG A 326 17.24 -10.35 -9.66
CA ARG A 326 17.52 -10.02 -8.27
C ARG A 326 18.79 -9.18 -8.09
N GLY A 327 19.73 -9.31 -9.01
CA GLY A 327 21.01 -8.60 -8.95
C GLY A 327 21.03 -7.27 -9.68
N PHE A 328 20.23 -7.10 -10.72
CA PHE A 328 20.18 -5.87 -11.49
C PHE A 328 18.85 -5.72 -12.21
N SER A 329 18.20 -4.59 -12.04
CA SER A 329 16.93 -4.27 -12.70
C SER A 329 16.96 -2.85 -13.25
N VAL A 330 16.32 -2.64 -14.39
CA VAL A 330 16.17 -1.33 -15.01
C VAL A 330 14.71 -1.11 -15.37
N PHE A 331 14.19 0.05 -15.05
CA PHE A 331 12.83 0.48 -15.32
C PHE A 331 12.84 1.81 -16.04
N ALA A 332 11.99 1.99 -17.04
CA ALA A 332 11.93 3.22 -17.81
C ALA A 332 10.50 3.76 -17.88
N PHE A 333 10.41 5.08 -17.83
CA PHE A 333 9.14 5.80 -17.85
C PHE A 333 9.24 7.04 -18.73
N GLU A 334 8.13 7.45 -19.31
CA GLU A 334 7.97 8.74 -19.97
C GLU A 334 7.02 9.61 -19.14
N ARG A 335 7.49 10.78 -18.77
CA ARG A 335 6.73 11.76 -18.01
C ARG A 335 5.76 12.52 -18.93
N ALA A 336 4.71 13.10 -18.35
CA ALA A 336 3.76 13.94 -19.10
C ALA A 336 4.44 15.17 -19.78
N ASP A 337 5.59 15.64 -19.26
CA ASP A 337 6.39 16.71 -19.86
C ASP A 337 7.35 16.22 -20.97
N GLY A 338 7.23 14.94 -21.39
CA GLY A 338 8.02 14.32 -22.45
C GLY A 338 9.42 13.85 -22.02
N LYS A 339 9.86 14.14 -20.78
CA LYS A 339 11.15 13.66 -20.29
C LYS A 339 11.09 12.17 -20.01
N LYS A 340 12.21 11.50 -20.27
CA LYS A 340 12.35 10.07 -19.98
C LYS A 340 13.09 9.88 -18.67
N VAL A 341 12.62 8.93 -17.88
CA VAL A 341 13.20 8.58 -16.58
C VAL A 341 13.64 7.12 -16.63
N ILE A 342 14.87 6.88 -16.23
CA ILE A 342 15.42 5.53 -16.08
C ILE A 342 15.76 5.33 -14.62
N ILE A 343 15.25 4.24 -14.02
CA ILE A 343 15.58 3.82 -12.66
C ILE A 343 16.32 2.50 -12.74
N ALA A 344 17.56 2.47 -12.24
CA ALA A 344 18.41 1.29 -12.21
C ALA A 344 18.68 0.85 -10.76
N VAL A 345 18.39 -0.40 -10.46
CA VAL A 345 18.61 -1.03 -9.16
C VAL A 345 19.74 -2.03 -9.29
N ASN A 346 20.91 -1.75 -8.72
CA ASN A 346 22.04 -2.66 -8.70
C ASN A 346 22.25 -3.24 -7.32
N ASN A 347 21.67 -4.40 -7.06
CA ASN A 347 21.85 -5.16 -5.81
C ASN A 347 23.03 -6.14 -5.89
N SER A 348 23.80 -6.16 -6.99
CA SER A 348 24.97 -7.02 -7.15
C SER A 348 26.23 -6.42 -6.51
N LYS A 349 27.27 -7.23 -6.40
CA LYS A 349 28.62 -6.81 -5.94
C LYS A 349 29.48 -6.24 -7.08
N ALA A 350 28.97 -6.22 -8.32
CA ALA A 350 29.70 -5.76 -9.50
C ALA A 350 29.12 -4.46 -10.03
N LYS A 351 29.96 -3.64 -10.66
CA LYS A 351 29.49 -2.52 -11.49
C LYS A 351 28.64 -3.05 -12.65
N ARG A 352 27.59 -2.35 -12.99
CA ARG A 352 26.73 -2.61 -14.15
C ARG A 352 26.77 -1.42 -15.10
N THR A 353 26.51 -1.67 -16.37
CA THR A 353 26.54 -0.63 -17.39
C THR A 353 25.26 -0.65 -18.19
N ILE A 354 24.70 0.53 -18.42
CA ILE A 354 23.64 0.78 -19.40
C ILE A 354 24.28 1.56 -20.54
N GLU A 355 24.14 1.05 -21.76
CA GLU A 355 24.58 1.73 -22.97
C GLU A 355 23.35 2.17 -23.77
N PHE A 356 23.40 3.37 -24.31
CA PHE A 356 22.35 3.96 -25.13
C PHE A 356 22.78 3.96 -26.57
N ASP A 357 21.88 3.78 -27.52
CA ASP A 357 22.16 3.81 -28.96
C ASP A 357 22.75 5.15 -29.39
N LYS A 358 22.29 6.23 -28.78
CA LYS A 358 22.81 7.58 -28.95
C LYS A 358 23.05 8.27 -27.63
N ALA A 359 23.99 9.22 -27.62
CA ALA A 359 24.22 10.04 -26.44
C ALA A 359 23.05 10.98 -26.19
N PHE A 360 22.70 11.14 -24.90
CA PHE A 360 21.77 12.16 -24.44
C PHE A 360 22.53 13.43 -24.03
N GLY A 361 21.94 14.59 -24.26
CA GLY A 361 22.55 15.88 -23.95
C GLY A 361 22.70 16.08 -22.43
N GLU A 362 21.76 16.77 -21.83
CA GLU A 362 21.72 16.97 -20.39
C GLU A 362 20.89 15.89 -19.68
N CYS A 363 21.39 15.45 -18.53
CA CYS A 363 20.71 14.50 -17.66
C CYS A 363 20.84 14.94 -16.20
N LEU A 364 19.78 14.79 -15.42
CA LEU A 364 19.86 14.81 -13.97
C LEU A 364 20.10 13.38 -13.48
N PHE A 365 21.21 13.17 -12.78
CA PHE A 365 21.59 11.90 -12.16
C PHE A 365 21.32 11.97 -10.66
N ILE A 366 20.63 10.98 -10.12
CA ILE A 366 20.28 10.87 -8.69
C ILE A 366 20.74 9.51 -8.20
N GLU A 367 21.53 9.48 -7.13
CA GLU A 367 22.10 8.24 -6.60
C GLU A 367 21.76 8.07 -5.10
N THR A 368 21.37 6.85 -4.72
CA THR A 368 21.30 6.41 -3.32
C THR A 368 22.18 5.18 -3.15
N THR A 369 23.07 5.22 -2.16
CA THR A 369 23.96 4.13 -1.77
C THR A 369 23.94 3.97 -0.25
N GLN A 370 24.84 3.15 0.32
CA GLN A 370 25.02 3.13 1.77
C GLN A 370 25.49 4.50 2.32
N ALA A 371 26.30 5.22 1.57
CA ALA A 371 26.88 6.51 1.97
C ALA A 371 26.10 7.74 1.52
N TYR A 372 25.34 7.64 0.43
CA TYR A 372 24.61 8.76 -0.16
C TYR A 372 23.11 8.57 -0.08
N GLU A 373 22.38 9.68 0.03
CA GLU A 373 20.92 9.71 0.24
C GLU A 373 20.26 10.64 -0.75
N PHE A 374 19.83 10.10 -1.90
CA PHE A 374 19.17 10.87 -2.97
C PHE A 374 20.06 12.01 -3.49
N ASP A 375 21.38 11.74 -3.62
CA ASP A 375 22.36 12.71 -4.04
C ASP A 375 22.21 13.04 -5.52
N LYS A 376 22.28 14.34 -5.88
CA LYS A 376 21.97 14.84 -7.22
C LYS A 376 23.21 15.41 -7.87
N SER A 377 23.40 15.09 -9.14
CA SER A 377 24.42 15.68 -10.01
C SER A 377 23.91 15.82 -11.45
N GLU A 378 24.52 16.73 -12.21
CA GLU A 378 24.24 16.89 -13.64
C GLU A 378 25.29 16.17 -14.45
N MET A 379 24.86 15.55 -15.55
CA MET A 379 25.73 14.88 -16.51
C MET A 379 25.40 15.36 -17.92
N GLN A 380 26.40 15.34 -18.79
CA GLN A 380 26.25 15.72 -20.20
C GLN A 380 26.82 14.66 -21.14
N ASN A 381 26.26 14.57 -22.34
CA ASN A 381 26.71 13.66 -23.40
C ASN A 381 26.77 12.18 -22.94
N VAL A 382 25.72 11.74 -22.22
CA VAL A 382 25.70 10.41 -21.63
C VAL A 382 25.33 9.37 -22.69
N LYS A 383 26.32 8.62 -23.17
CA LYS A 383 26.12 7.42 -23.98
C LYS A 383 26.24 6.14 -23.19
N LYS A 384 26.95 6.19 -22.07
CA LYS A 384 27.21 5.06 -21.20
C LYS A 384 27.04 5.47 -19.75
N LEU A 385 26.25 4.71 -19.00
CA LEU A 385 25.99 4.93 -17.60
C LEU A 385 26.54 3.77 -16.79
N VAL A 386 27.47 4.06 -15.89
CA VAL A 386 28.06 3.06 -14.98
C VAL A 386 27.36 3.13 -13.64
N ILE A 387 26.68 2.04 -13.27
CA ILE A 387 25.94 1.90 -12.02
C ILE A 387 26.83 1.17 -11.01
N LYS A 388 27.14 1.80 -9.87
CA LYS A 388 27.95 1.23 -8.80
C LYS A 388 27.32 -0.03 -8.21
N PRO A 389 28.11 -0.93 -7.59
CA PRO A 389 27.55 -1.99 -6.75
C PRO A 389 26.70 -1.40 -5.61
N LYS A 390 25.62 -2.10 -5.24
CA LYS A 390 24.76 -1.71 -4.12
C LYS A 390 24.30 -0.25 -4.22
N SER A 391 23.71 0.10 -5.35
CA SER A 391 23.21 1.45 -5.60
C SER A 391 21.85 1.45 -6.30
N LEU A 392 21.08 2.48 -6.01
CA LEU A 392 19.86 2.87 -6.70
C LEU A 392 20.13 4.17 -7.43
N VAL A 393 19.85 4.19 -8.72
CA VAL A 393 20.13 5.33 -9.58
C VAL A 393 18.88 5.72 -10.34
N THR A 394 18.57 7.01 -10.39
CA THR A 394 17.61 7.58 -11.34
C THR A 394 18.31 8.54 -12.27
N VAL A 395 18.01 8.44 -13.55
CA VAL A 395 18.45 9.38 -14.58
C VAL A 395 17.23 9.99 -15.24
N ILE A 396 17.14 11.32 -15.20
CA ILE A 396 16.10 12.06 -15.91
C ILE A 396 16.78 12.70 -17.14
N LEU A 397 16.37 12.24 -18.31
CA LEU A 397 16.87 12.75 -19.60
C LEU A 397 16.08 14.03 -19.93
N LYS A 398 16.82 15.11 -20.15
CA LYS A 398 16.23 16.43 -20.51
C LYS A 398 16.04 16.56 -22.02
#